data_405ff8d2a44a581fdcf01c77260e0a4f
#
_entry.id   405ff8d2a44a581fdcf01c77260e0a4f
#
_cell.length_a   1.000
_cell.length_b   1.000
_cell.length_c   1.000
_cell.angle_alpha   90.00
_cell.angle_beta   90.00
_cell.angle_gamma   90.00
#
_symmetry.space_group_name_H-M   'P 1'
#
loop_
_entity.id
_entity.type
_entity.pdbx_description
1 polymer ?
#
loop_
_entity_poly.entity_id
_entity_poly.type
_entity_poly.pdbx_seq_one_letter_code
_entity_poly.pdbx_strand_id
1 'polypeptide(L)'
;TLQVLDYAVLVISGADGVQGHVETLWRLLSRYQIPTVLFINKMDQEGTDEAELLLQLQKQLNEHCIKVCSMPQQPDNADTASGIRPLGTGTDAVPAMRTNASDSPLPCAAPVPVPDFWENVAMCQEDLLERYLDGDTLTWEDAALLVKERKLFPCFFGSALKVCGVDALLSGLSKLMKEPEYTEEFGARVFKITRDETGKRLTHMKLTGGSLFTRQSLRGQTAEGQEWEEKADQIRIYNGSGYEQVQQAAAGEICSVTGLSKTYAGEGLGA
;
A
#
# COMPACT_ATOMS: atom_id res chain seq x y z
N THR A 1 -14.53 -3.89 -5.28
CA THR A 1 -13.46 -3.35 -4.39
C THR A 1 -12.47 -2.49 -5.18
N LEU A 2 -11.96 -2.97 -6.35
CA LEU A 2 -10.95 -2.22 -7.13
C LEU A 2 -11.36 -0.78 -7.47
N GLN A 3 -12.64 -0.52 -7.67
CA GLN A 3 -13.18 0.81 -8.04
C GLN A 3 -13.04 1.89 -6.95
N VAL A 4 -12.62 1.51 -5.74
CA VAL A 4 -12.47 2.43 -4.60
C VAL A 4 -11.03 2.51 -4.07
N LEU A 5 -10.09 1.86 -4.78
CA LEU A 5 -8.67 1.96 -4.46
C LEU A 5 -8.06 3.22 -5.09
N ASP A 6 -7.31 3.96 -4.31
CA ASP A 6 -6.47 5.06 -4.81
C ASP A 6 -5.12 4.55 -5.30
N TYR A 7 -4.56 3.59 -4.57
CA TYR A 7 -3.30 2.92 -4.86
C TYR A 7 -3.38 1.44 -4.53
N ALA A 8 -2.50 0.65 -5.13
CA ALA A 8 -2.33 -0.76 -4.81
C ALA A 8 -0.86 -1.07 -4.52
N VAL A 9 -0.63 -1.89 -3.51
CA VAL A 9 0.67 -2.56 -3.31
C VAL A 9 0.51 -4.01 -3.77
N LEU A 10 1.14 -4.36 -4.88
CA LEU A 10 1.14 -5.72 -5.40
C LEU A 10 2.30 -6.49 -4.79
N VAL A 11 1.98 -7.45 -3.93
CA VAL A 11 2.99 -8.30 -3.25
C VAL A 11 3.25 -9.55 -4.08
N ILE A 12 4.52 -9.77 -4.44
CA ILE A 12 4.99 -10.88 -5.27
C ILE A 12 5.98 -11.70 -4.45
N SER A 13 5.89 -13.03 -4.52
CA SER A 13 6.89 -13.90 -3.88
C SER A 13 8.16 -13.93 -4.73
N GLY A 14 9.30 -13.55 -4.15
CA GLY A 14 10.60 -13.60 -4.84
C GLY A 14 11.03 -15.02 -5.20
N ALA A 15 10.66 -16.01 -4.38
CA ALA A 15 10.96 -17.41 -4.66
C ALA A 15 10.19 -18.00 -5.86
N ASP A 16 8.96 -17.49 -6.07
CA ASP A 16 8.06 -18.01 -7.12
C ASP A 16 8.06 -17.11 -8.37
N GLY A 17 8.52 -15.87 -8.25
CA GLY A 17 8.50 -14.87 -9.32
C GLY A 17 7.08 -14.48 -9.77
N VAL A 18 6.96 -13.99 -11.01
CA VAL A 18 5.68 -13.60 -11.60
C VAL A 18 4.89 -14.82 -12.04
N GLN A 19 3.77 -15.08 -11.39
CA GLN A 19 2.88 -16.19 -11.70
C GLN A 19 1.57 -15.70 -12.34
N GLY A 20 0.79 -16.61 -12.93
CA GLY A 20 -0.44 -16.29 -13.66
C GLY A 20 -1.49 -15.49 -12.85
N HIS A 21 -1.56 -15.68 -11.54
CA HIS A 21 -2.45 -14.87 -10.70
C HIS A 21 -1.94 -13.42 -10.56
N VAL A 22 -0.61 -13.21 -10.51
CA VAL A 22 0.02 -11.88 -10.49
C VAL A 22 -0.30 -11.13 -11.78
N GLU A 23 -0.13 -11.80 -12.94
CA GLU A 23 -0.48 -11.21 -14.22
C GLU A 23 -1.98 -10.86 -14.33
N THR A 24 -2.84 -11.70 -13.75
CA THR A 24 -4.29 -11.43 -13.71
C THR A 24 -4.61 -10.19 -12.89
N LEU A 25 -4.01 -10.07 -11.68
CA LEU A 25 -4.15 -8.88 -10.85
C LEU A 25 -3.57 -7.65 -11.55
N TRP A 26 -2.40 -7.77 -12.17
CA TRP A 26 -1.77 -6.69 -12.93
C TRP A 26 -2.66 -6.16 -14.05
N ARG A 27 -3.26 -7.06 -14.85
CA ARG A 27 -4.22 -6.69 -15.90
C ARG A 27 -5.46 -5.99 -15.35
N LEU A 28 -5.96 -6.43 -14.18
CA LEU A 28 -7.08 -5.77 -13.52
C LEU A 28 -6.70 -4.37 -13.02
N LEU A 29 -5.55 -4.22 -12.34
CA LEU A 29 -5.05 -2.92 -11.89
C LEU A 29 -4.83 -1.96 -13.07
N SER A 30 -4.32 -2.48 -14.18
CA SER A 30 -4.15 -1.73 -15.42
C SER A 30 -5.49 -1.30 -16.04
N ARG A 31 -6.46 -2.21 -16.09
CA ARG A 31 -7.80 -1.91 -16.62
C ARG A 31 -8.53 -0.81 -15.83
N TYR A 32 -8.36 -0.80 -14.51
CA TYR A 32 -8.96 0.21 -13.63
C TYR A 32 -8.07 1.43 -13.42
N GLN A 33 -6.92 1.50 -14.09
CA GLN A 33 -5.94 2.60 -14.00
C GLN A 33 -5.48 2.90 -12.56
N ILE A 34 -5.35 1.84 -11.72
CA ILE A 34 -4.95 1.98 -10.33
C ILE A 34 -3.42 2.11 -10.25
N PRO A 35 -2.87 3.21 -9.71
CA PRO A 35 -1.45 3.37 -9.45
C PRO A 35 -0.94 2.22 -8.58
N THR A 36 0.19 1.62 -8.95
CA THR A 36 0.64 0.37 -8.35
C THR A 36 2.11 0.44 -7.96
N VAL A 37 2.40 0.05 -6.73
CA VAL A 37 3.73 -0.18 -6.19
C VAL A 37 3.94 -1.69 -6.03
N LEU A 38 5.13 -2.19 -6.27
CA LEU A 38 5.47 -3.60 -6.18
C LEU A 38 6.32 -3.87 -4.93
N PHE A 39 5.95 -4.90 -4.18
CA PHE A 39 6.77 -5.41 -3.08
C PHE A 39 7.12 -6.87 -3.33
N ILE A 40 8.40 -7.12 -3.57
CA ILE A 40 8.94 -8.45 -3.81
C ILE A 40 9.35 -9.04 -2.47
N ASN A 41 8.51 -9.94 -1.96
CA ASN A 41 8.61 -10.54 -0.63
C ASN A 41 9.37 -11.86 -0.68
N LYS A 42 9.80 -12.35 0.48
CA LYS A 42 10.54 -13.60 0.69
C LYS A 42 11.94 -13.61 0.05
N MET A 43 12.58 -12.46 -0.02
CA MET A 43 13.96 -12.34 -0.51
C MET A 43 15.01 -13.01 0.41
N ASP A 44 14.58 -13.54 1.55
CA ASP A 44 15.41 -14.33 2.47
C ASP A 44 15.49 -15.80 2.12
N GLN A 45 14.81 -16.25 1.07
CA GLN A 45 14.87 -17.64 0.59
C GLN A 45 16.07 -17.84 -0.33
N GLU A 46 16.67 -19.03 -0.26
CA GLU A 46 17.80 -19.40 -1.13
C GLU A 46 17.38 -19.38 -2.61
N GLY A 47 18.27 -18.87 -3.46
CA GLY A 47 18.04 -18.80 -4.91
C GLY A 47 17.26 -17.57 -5.38
N THR A 48 16.94 -16.61 -4.49
CA THR A 48 16.34 -15.34 -4.91
C THR A 48 17.44 -14.35 -5.33
N ASP A 49 17.31 -13.79 -6.54
CA ASP A 49 18.19 -12.76 -7.07
C ASP A 49 17.38 -11.53 -7.45
N GLU A 50 17.74 -10.35 -6.88
CA GLU A 50 17.02 -9.11 -7.13
C GLU A 50 17.11 -8.67 -8.60
N ALA A 51 18.25 -8.85 -9.25
CA ALA A 51 18.46 -8.41 -10.63
C ALA A 51 17.67 -9.28 -11.61
N GLU A 52 17.67 -10.60 -11.41
CA GLU A 52 16.91 -11.54 -12.23
C GLU A 52 15.39 -11.28 -12.09
N LEU A 53 14.91 -11.09 -10.84
CA LEU A 53 13.51 -10.79 -10.57
C LEU A 53 13.09 -9.44 -11.17
N LEU A 54 13.94 -8.42 -11.10
CA LEU A 54 13.66 -7.13 -11.72
C LEU A 54 13.50 -7.26 -13.23
N LEU A 55 14.40 -8.00 -13.90
CA LEU A 55 14.30 -8.28 -15.34
C LEU A 55 13.03 -9.04 -15.68
N GLN A 56 12.62 -9.99 -14.84
CA GLN A 56 11.36 -10.72 -15.01
C GLN A 56 10.15 -9.79 -14.91
N LEU A 57 10.12 -8.89 -13.91
CA LEU A 57 9.07 -7.90 -13.72
C LEU A 57 8.99 -6.97 -14.94
N GLN A 58 10.13 -6.46 -15.41
CA GLN A 58 10.20 -5.59 -16.58
C GLN A 58 9.67 -6.27 -17.84
N LYS A 59 10.01 -7.54 -18.05
CA LYS A 59 9.60 -8.30 -19.24
C LYS A 59 8.11 -8.73 -19.21
N GLN A 60 7.59 -9.10 -18.03
CA GLN A 60 6.25 -9.70 -17.91
C GLN A 60 5.16 -8.71 -17.51
N LEU A 61 5.51 -7.66 -16.78
CA LEU A 61 4.55 -6.67 -16.30
C LEU A 61 4.69 -5.33 -17.06
N ASN A 62 5.81 -4.63 -16.87
CA ASN A 62 6.07 -3.36 -17.54
C ASN A 62 7.56 -3.00 -17.47
N GLU A 63 8.13 -2.46 -18.56
CA GLU A 63 9.52 -2.01 -18.65
C GLU A 63 9.91 -0.94 -17.63
N HIS A 64 8.95 -0.12 -17.17
CA HIS A 64 9.14 0.89 -16.13
C HIS A 64 8.97 0.36 -14.70
N CYS A 65 9.14 -0.94 -14.48
CA CYS A 65 9.38 -1.50 -13.15
C CYS A 65 10.81 -1.12 -12.72
N ILE A 66 10.92 -0.21 -11.75
CA ILE A 66 12.20 0.38 -11.35
C ILE A 66 12.48 0.08 -9.88
N LYS A 67 13.66 -0.47 -9.60
CA LYS A 67 14.12 -0.71 -8.24
C LYS A 67 14.39 0.60 -7.51
N VAL A 68 13.76 0.79 -6.35
CA VAL A 68 13.90 2.03 -5.56
C VAL A 68 15.14 1.98 -4.68
N CYS A 69 15.34 0.88 -3.92
CA CYS A 69 16.45 0.71 -3.00
C CYS A 69 16.88 -0.76 -2.94
N SER A 70 18.15 -1.00 -2.59
CA SER A 70 18.63 -2.36 -2.30
C SER A 70 18.19 -2.81 -0.93
N MET A 71 18.05 -4.13 -0.74
CA MET A 71 17.87 -4.70 0.59
C MET A 71 19.06 -4.31 1.49
N PRO A 72 18.81 -3.93 2.75
CA PRO A 72 19.90 -3.81 3.72
C PRO A 72 20.58 -5.19 3.81
N GLN A 73 21.86 -5.25 3.51
CA GLN A 73 22.64 -6.46 3.71
C GLN A 73 22.64 -6.77 5.20
N GLN A 74 22.16 -7.94 5.59
CA GLN A 74 22.40 -8.42 6.94
C GLN A 74 23.93 -8.56 7.08
N PRO A 75 24.56 -8.05 8.17
CA PRO A 75 25.95 -8.36 8.41
C PRO A 75 26.04 -9.89 8.45
N ASP A 76 26.82 -10.45 7.53
CA ASP A 76 27.15 -11.84 7.54
C ASP A 76 27.59 -12.21 8.96
N ASN A 77 26.97 -13.23 9.53
CA ASN A 77 27.45 -13.87 10.75
C ASN A 77 28.81 -14.54 10.42
N ALA A 78 29.80 -13.72 10.08
CA ALA A 78 31.16 -14.14 9.88
C ALA A 78 31.81 -14.30 11.24
N ASP A 79 32.07 -15.56 11.58
CA ASP A 79 33.10 -16.00 12.48
C ASP A 79 33.01 -15.67 13.99
N THR A 80 32.20 -16.47 14.67
CA THR A 80 32.59 -16.89 16.03
C THR A 80 33.21 -18.28 15.99
N ALA A 81 34.40 -18.38 15.41
CA ALA A 81 35.24 -19.54 15.52
C ALA A 81 36.71 -19.11 15.62
N SER A 82 37.11 -18.56 16.73
CA SER A 82 38.47 -18.81 17.25
C SER A 82 38.50 -18.40 18.72
N GLY A 83 38.66 -19.43 19.49
CA GLY A 83 38.68 -19.42 20.94
C GLY A 83 39.82 -18.62 21.54
N ILE A 84 39.64 -18.35 22.81
CA ILE A 84 40.60 -18.61 23.90
C ILE A 84 39.82 -18.31 25.17
N ARG A 85 39.56 -19.34 25.97
CA ARG A 85 39.13 -19.17 27.37
C ARG A 85 40.35 -18.87 28.20
N PRO A 86 40.27 -17.95 29.15
CA PRO A 86 41.01 -18.06 30.40
C PRO A 86 40.09 -18.57 31.53
N LEU A 87 40.60 -19.55 32.22
CA LEU A 87 40.13 -20.10 33.49
C LEU A 87 40.23 -19.04 34.60
N GLY A 88 39.20 -18.96 35.47
CA GLY A 88 39.32 -18.19 36.71
C GLY A 88 38.02 -18.10 37.52
N THR A 89 37.86 -19.08 38.45
CA THR A 89 37.27 -19.01 39.81
C THR A 89 35.97 -18.26 40.08
N GLY A 90 35.04 -19.05 40.53
CA GLY A 90 33.78 -18.95 41.22
C GLY A 90 33.39 -17.75 42.06
N THR A 91 32.10 -17.56 42.12
CA THR A 91 31.27 -17.48 43.33
C THR A 91 29.79 -17.30 42.89
N ASP A 92 28.92 -17.93 43.66
CA ASP A 92 27.47 -18.01 43.52
C ASP A 92 26.80 -16.64 43.51
N ALA A 93 25.93 -16.40 42.53
CA ALA A 93 24.87 -15.39 42.61
C ALA A 93 23.69 -15.77 41.70
N VAL A 94 22.50 -15.75 42.28
CA VAL A 94 21.15 -16.01 41.76
C VAL A 94 20.91 -15.30 40.43
N PRO A 95 20.24 -15.91 39.41
CA PRO A 95 19.98 -15.25 38.14
C PRO A 95 18.85 -14.23 38.28
N ALA A 96 19.23 -12.96 38.28
CA ALA A 96 18.28 -11.87 38.02
C ALA A 96 17.81 -11.94 36.57
N MET A 97 16.49 -11.95 36.39
CA MET A 97 15.76 -11.89 35.16
C MET A 97 16.27 -10.70 34.32
N ARG A 98 17.07 -10.97 33.29
CA ARG A 98 17.50 -9.95 32.33
C ARG A 98 16.31 -9.68 31.38
N THR A 99 15.61 -8.60 31.63
CA THR A 99 14.81 -7.94 30.60
C THR A 99 15.78 -7.37 29.57
N ASN A 100 15.80 -7.95 28.38
CA ASN A 100 16.55 -7.40 27.26
C ASN A 100 15.91 -6.08 26.82
N ALA A 101 16.41 -4.98 27.36
CA ALA A 101 16.14 -3.64 26.87
C ALA A 101 17.06 -3.37 25.66
N SER A 102 16.67 -3.83 24.47
CA SER A 102 17.25 -3.40 23.20
C SER A 102 16.31 -3.65 22.02
N ASP A 103 14.99 -3.59 22.24
CA ASP A 103 14.02 -3.42 21.16
C ASP A 103 13.57 -1.97 21.10
N SER A 104 14.49 -1.06 20.84
CA SER A 104 14.14 0.22 20.26
C SER A 104 13.97 -0.02 18.76
N PRO A 105 12.80 0.26 18.16
CA PRO A 105 12.68 0.23 16.72
C PRO A 105 13.70 1.21 16.15
N LEU A 106 14.61 0.71 15.32
CA LEU A 106 15.53 1.54 14.56
C LEU A 106 14.73 2.63 13.85
N PRO A 107 15.14 3.89 13.89
CA PRO A 107 14.43 4.95 13.20
C PRO A 107 14.31 4.56 11.72
N CYS A 108 13.08 4.63 11.20
CA CYS A 108 12.76 4.32 9.82
C CYS A 108 13.66 5.17 8.91
N ALA A 109 14.75 4.56 8.43
CA ALA A 109 15.67 5.24 7.55
C ALA A 109 14.96 5.53 6.24
N ALA A 110 15.02 6.77 5.78
CA ALA A 110 14.50 7.13 4.48
C ALA A 110 15.12 6.22 3.41
N PRO A 111 14.35 5.69 2.43
CA PRO A 111 14.92 4.87 1.39
C PRO A 111 16.00 5.68 0.68
N VAL A 112 17.21 5.14 0.64
CA VAL A 112 18.29 5.68 -0.16
C VAL A 112 18.14 5.07 -1.54
N PRO A 113 17.80 5.84 -2.59
CA PRO A 113 17.66 5.32 -3.93
C PRO A 113 18.94 4.65 -4.40
N VAL A 114 18.81 3.59 -5.21
CA VAL A 114 19.96 3.05 -5.94
C VAL A 114 20.55 4.14 -6.87
N PRO A 115 21.85 4.09 -7.19
CA PRO A 115 22.51 5.16 -7.99
C PRO A 115 21.75 5.51 -9.27
N ASP A 116 21.25 4.52 -9.98
CA ASP A 116 20.60 4.68 -11.29
C ASP A 116 19.09 4.98 -11.18
N PHE A 117 18.54 5.15 -9.97
CA PHE A 117 17.10 5.34 -9.78
C PHE A 117 16.58 6.57 -10.54
N TRP A 118 17.23 7.71 -10.37
CA TRP A 118 16.77 8.95 -10.99
C TRP A 118 16.95 8.98 -12.51
N GLU A 119 17.99 8.33 -13.03
CA GLU A 119 18.18 8.13 -14.46
C GLU A 119 17.04 7.29 -15.05
N ASN A 120 16.68 6.19 -14.39
CA ASN A 120 15.56 5.35 -14.82
C ASN A 120 14.21 6.09 -14.70
N VAL A 121 14.01 6.92 -13.68
CA VAL A 121 12.81 7.79 -13.55
C VAL A 121 12.74 8.78 -14.70
N ALA A 122 13.86 9.42 -15.06
CA ALA A 122 13.94 10.34 -16.18
C ALA A 122 13.52 9.67 -17.50
N MET A 123 13.94 8.44 -17.74
CA MET A 123 13.59 7.68 -18.95
C MET A 123 12.09 7.33 -19.08
N CYS A 124 11.31 7.48 -18.01
CA CYS A 124 9.86 7.21 -18.06
C CYS A 124 9.07 8.30 -18.80
N GLN A 125 9.61 9.50 -18.98
CA GLN A 125 8.93 10.61 -19.64
C GLN A 125 9.93 11.57 -20.29
N GLU A 126 9.67 11.96 -21.53
CA GLU A 126 10.55 12.80 -22.35
C GLU A 126 10.91 14.14 -21.69
N ASP A 127 9.92 14.86 -21.15
CA ASP A 127 10.13 16.14 -20.45
C ASP A 127 11.07 16.00 -19.22
N LEU A 128 10.97 14.87 -18.50
CA LEU A 128 11.84 14.60 -17.35
C LEU A 128 13.26 14.23 -17.79
N LEU A 129 13.37 13.53 -18.93
CA LEU A 129 14.66 13.19 -19.51
C LEU A 129 15.40 14.45 -19.96
N GLU A 130 14.74 15.37 -20.63
CA GLU A 130 15.32 16.67 -21.02
C GLU A 130 15.81 17.45 -19.80
N ARG A 131 14.97 17.59 -18.76
CA ARG A 131 15.36 18.26 -17.51
C ARG A 131 16.57 17.59 -16.85
N TYR A 132 16.61 16.27 -16.82
CA TYR A 132 17.71 15.51 -16.22
C TYR A 132 19.02 15.70 -17.00
N LEU A 133 18.96 15.71 -18.34
CA LEU A 133 20.12 15.96 -19.21
C LEU A 133 20.64 17.41 -19.13
N ASP A 134 19.75 18.38 -18.86
CA ASP A 134 20.10 19.76 -18.61
C ASP A 134 20.72 20.00 -17.23
N GLY A 135 20.78 18.96 -16.40
CA GLY A 135 21.41 19.00 -15.07
C GLY A 135 20.45 19.32 -13.92
N ASP A 136 19.15 19.33 -14.17
CA ASP A 136 18.14 19.50 -13.13
C ASP A 136 18.07 18.26 -12.24
N THR A 137 17.86 18.48 -10.94
CA THR A 137 17.63 17.39 -9.99
C THR A 137 16.17 16.98 -9.99
N LEU A 138 15.89 15.72 -10.29
CA LEU A 138 14.56 15.14 -10.14
C LEU A 138 14.21 14.93 -8.66
N THR A 139 12.93 15.01 -8.35
CA THR A 139 12.40 14.95 -6.99
C THR A 139 11.45 13.76 -6.78
N TRP A 140 11.16 13.45 -5.51
CA TRP A 140 10.14 12.47 -5.19
C TRP A 140 8.74 12.86 -5.67
N GLU A 141 8.50 14.16 -5.88
CA GLU A 141 7.23 14.66 -6.43
C GLU A 141 7.08 14.30 -7.91
N ASP A 142 8.17 14.41 -8.68
CA ASP A 142 8.19 13.98 -10.09
C ASP A 142 7.90 12.47 -10.17
N ALA A 143 8.58 11.66 -9.33
CA ALA A 143 8.35 10.22 -9.26
C ALA A 143 6.90 9.88 -8.83
N ALA A 144 6.34 10.57 -7.84
CA ALA A 144 4.97 10.36 -7.38
C ALA A 144 3.92 10.67 -8.47
N LEU A 145 4.18 11.69 -9.30
CA LEU A 145 3.33 12.00 -10.45
C LEU A 145 3.35 10.87 -11.47
N LEU A 146 4.54 10.36 -11.81
CA LEU A 146 4.67 9.21 -12.72
C LEU A 146 3.99 7.94 -12.18
N VAL A 147 4.07 7.70 -10.87
CA VAL A 147 3.34 6.59 -10.23
C VAL A 147 1.84 6.78 -10.36
N LYS A 148 1.33 7.99 -10.10
CA LYS A 148 -0.10 8.34 -10.22
C LYS A 148 -0.60 8.14 -11.67
N GLU A 149 0.22 8.51 -12.66
CA GLU A 149 -0.08 8.33 -14.08
C GLU A 149 0.20 6.91 -14.61
N ARG A 150 0.67 5.99 -13.75
CA ARG A 150 1.05 4.63 -14.13
C ARG A 150 2.16 4.55 -15.19
N LYS A 151 3.06 5.51 -15.19
CA LYS A 151 4.26 5.54 -16.02
C LYS A 151 5.49 4.99 -15.30
N LEU A 152 5.44 4.91 -13.96
CA LEU A 152 6.48 4.37 -13.10
C LEU A 152 5.87 3.35 -12.13
N PHE A 153 6.53 2.21 -11.98
CA PHE A 153 6.16 1.13 -11.05
C PHE A 153 7.32 0.84 -10.09
N PRO A 154 7.34 1.52 -8.93
CA PRO A 154 8.42 1.35 -7.96
C PRO A 154 8.44 -0.07 -7.40
N CYS A 155 9.62 -0.70 -7.41
CA CYS A 155 9.86 -2.05 -6.92
C CYS A 155 10.70 -1.99 -5.63
N PHE A 156 10.15 -2.54 -4.56
CA PHE A 156 10.81 -2.73 -3.28
C PHE A 156 11.03 -4.22 -3.04
N PHE A 157 12.21 -4.57 -2.56
CA PHE A 157 12.58 -5.95 -2.26
C PHE A 157 12.71 -6.13 -0.74
N GLY A 158 12.24 -7.27 -0.23
CA GLY A 158 12.27 -7.48 1.21
C GLY A 158 11.82 -8.87 1.67
N SER A 159 11.81 -9.04 2.99
CA SER A 159 11.22 -10.18 3.67
C SER A 159 10.32 -9.69 4.80
N ALA A 160 9.01 -9.85 4.62
CA ALA A 160 8.05 -9.48 5.66
C ALA A 160 8.24 -10.32 6.93
N LEU A 161 8.66 -11.58 6.79
CA LEU A 161 8.92 -12.47 7.92
C LEU A 161 10.09 -11.96 8.79
N LYS A 162 11.15 -11.46 8.15
CA LYS A 162 12.32 -10.90 8.83
C LYS A 162 12.22 -9.39 9.05
N VAL A 163 11.11 -8.79 8.64
CA VAL A 163 10.87 -7.33 8.68
C VAL A 163 11.96 -6.53 7.93
N CYS A 164 12.67 -7.16 6.99
CA CYS A 164 13.71 -6.54 6.20
C CYS A 164 13.10 -5.89 4.95
N GLY A 165 13.48 -4.64 4.63
CA GLY A 165 12.96 -3.88 3.49
C GLY A 165 11.54 -3.31 3.67
N VAL A 166 10.84 -3.63 4.77
CA VAL A 166 9.50 -3.12 5.08
C VAL A 166 9.53 -1.63 5.38
N ASP A 167 10.53 -1.17 6.15
CA ASP A 167 10.70 0.26 6.46
C ASP A 167 10.96 1.08 5.20
N ALA A 168 11.78 0.55 4.28
CA ALA A 168 12.03 1.18 3.00
C ALA A 168 10.73 1.29 2.16
N LEU A 169 9.91 0.24 2.13
CA LEU A 169 8.60 0.28 1.49
C LEU A 169 7.71 1.35 2.13
N LEU A 170 7.51 1.34 3.44
CA LEU A 170 6.63 2.30 4.13
C LEU A 170 7.07 3.75 3.92
N SER A 171 8.37 4.01 4.04
CA SER A 171 8.95 5.32 3.77
C SER A 171 8.84 5.72 2.29
N GLY A 172 8.97 4.77 1.37
CA GLY A 172 8.74 4.98 -0.06
C GLY A 172 7.28 5.31 -0.36
N LEU A 173 6.33 4.58 0.22
CA LEU A 173 4.91 4.83 0.06
C LEU A 173 4.53 6.25 0.52
N SER A 174 5.05 6.71 1.65
CA SER A 174 4.79 8.07 2.14
C SER A 174 5.28 9.19 1.21
N LYS A 175 6.28 8.90 0.35
CA LYS A 175 6.81 9.86 -0.63
C LYS A 175 6.15 9.75 -2.01
N LEU A 176 5.76 8.54 -2.40
CA LEU A 176 5.26 8.22 -3.73
C LEU A 176 3.73 8.27 -3.85
N MET A 177 3.02 8.15 -2.72
CA MET A 177 1.57 8.24 -2.70
C MET A 177 1.13 9.64 -2.33
N LYS A 178 0.38 10.28 -3.21
CA LYS A 178 -0.25 11.57 -2.95
C LYS A 178 -1.71 11.36 -2.56
N GLU A 179 -2.15 12.08 -1.54
CA GLU A 179 -3.57 12.09 -1.21
C GLU A 179 -4.38 12.63 -2.38
N PRO A 180 -5.51 11.99 -2.73
CA PRO A 180 -6.43 12.53 -3.71
C PRO A 180 -7.01 13.85 -3.24
N GLU A 181 -7.21 14.77 -4.17
CA GLU A 181 -7.99 15.97 -3.91
C GLU A 181 -9.48 15.62 -3.94
N TYR A 182 -10.20 15.98 -2.89
CA TYR A 182 -11.62 15.72 -2.75
C TYR A 182 -12.42 17.02 -2.91
N THR A 183 -13.57 16.92 -3.54
CA THR A 183 -14.52 18.04 -3.65
C THR A 183 -15.18 18.33 -2.29
N GLU A 184 -15.66 19.57 -2.10
CA GLU A 184 -16.41 19.92 -0.89
C GLU A 184 -17.84 19.33 -0.91
N GLU A 185 -18.37 19.07 -2.09
CA GLU A 185 -19.69 18.48 -2.25
C GLU A 185 -19.67 17.00 -1.88
N PHE A 186 -20.76 16.54 -1.23
CA PHE A 186 -20.90 15.14 -0.87
C PHE A 186 -20.89 14.24 -2.11
N GLY A 187 -20.01 13.24 -2.09
CA GLY A 187 -19.96 12.17 -3.05
C GLY A 187 -19.57 10.86 -2.38
N ALA A 188 -20.14 9.76 -2.83
CA ALA A 188 -19.77 8.44 -2.35
C ALA A 188 -19.91 7.37 -3.44
N ARG A 189 -19.09 6.32 -3.35
CA ARG A 189 -19.14 5.15 -4.22
C ARG A 189 -19.44 3.89 -3.41
N VAL A 190 -20.58 3.29 -3.67
CA VAL A 190 -20.96 2.01 -3.06
C VAL A 190 -20.19 0.88 -3.74
N PHE A 191 -19.44 0.07 -3.00
CA PHE A 191 -18.64 -1.01 -3.59
C PHE A 191 -19.04 -2.41 -3.11
N LYS A 192 -19.76 -2.51 -1.99
CA LYS A 192 -20.16 -3.80 -1.42
C LYS A 192 -21.42 -3.66 -0.57
N ILE A 193 -22.25 -4.70 -0.58
CA ILE A 193 -23.42 -4.83 0.31
C ILE A 193 -23.24 -6.12 1.12
N THR A 194 -23.40 -6.03 2.44
CA THR A 194 -23.40 -7.19 3.34
C THR A 194 -24.55 -7.11 4.34
N ARG A 195 -24.62 -8.07 5.24
CA ARG A 195 -25.49 -8.06 6.42
C ARG A 195 -24.64 -8.31 7.65
N ASP A 196 -24.96 -7.64 8.74
CA ASP A 196 -24.31 -7.89 10.03
C ASP A 196 -24.91 -9.16 10.70
N GLU A 197 -24.36 -9.53 11.86
CA GLU A 197 -24.80 -10.69 12.64
C GLU A 197 -26.28 -10.64 13.05
N THR A 198 -26.85 -9.44 13.12
CA THR A 198 -28.28 -9.21 13.41
C THR A 198 -29.16 -9.22 12.16
N GLY A 199 -28.58 -9.46 10.98
CA GLY A 199 -29.27 -9.45 9.69
C GLY A 199 -29.50 -8.05 9.09
N LYS A 200 -29.04 -6.97 9.74
CA LYS A 200 -29.15 -5.60 9.21
C LYS A 200 -28.29 -5.44 7.97
N ARG A 201 -28.84 -4.79 6.96
CA ARG A 201 -28.13 -4.46 5.73
C ARG A 201 -27.06 -3.41 6.00
N LEU A 202 -25.87 -3.67 5.50
CA LEU A 202 -24.72 -2.78 5.52
C LEU A 202 -24.35 -2.39 4.08
N THR A 203 -24.38 -1.11 3.79
CA THR A 203 -23.91 -0.53 2.54
C THR A 203 -22.50 -0.02 2.76
N HIS A 204 -21.51 -0.68 2.17
CA HIS A 204 -20.11 -0.27 2.25
C HIS A 204 -19.80 0.70 1.11
N MET A 205 -19.32 1.88 1.47
CA MET A 205 -19.00 2.93 0.52
C MET A 205 -17.68 3.63 0.86
N LYS A 206 -17.05 4.19 -0.15
CA LYS A 206 -15.97 5.15 -0.02
C LYS A 206 -16.53 6.54 -0.28
N LEU A 207 -16.21 7.51 0.55
CA LEU A 207 -16.54 8.89 0.32
C LEU A 207 -15.57 9.50 -0.69
N THR A 208 -16.10 10.05 -1.78
CA THR A 208 -15.35 10.67 -2.87
C THR A 208 -15.38 12.19 -2.83
N GLY A 209 -16.14 12.77 -1.89
CA GLY A 209 -16.23 14.22 -1.64
C GLY A 209 -17.00 14.53 -0.37
N GLY A 210 -16.76 15.69 0.17
CA GLY A 210 -17.47 16.25 1.34
C GLY A 210 -17.44 15.37 2.59
N SER A 211 -18.56 15.31 3.28
CA SER A 211 -18.74 14.52 4.50
C SER A 211 -20.14 13.92 4.56
N LEU A 212 -20.24 12.75 5.19
CA LEU A 212 -21.50 12.08 5.48
C LEU A 212 -21.79 12.16 6.98
N PHE A 213 -22.98 12.60 7.32
CA PHE A 213 -23.45 12.67 8.72
C PHE A 213 -24.51 11.60 9.02
N THR A 214 -24.57 11.14 10.26
CA THR A 214 -25.66 10.29 10.72
C THR A 214 -27.00 11.02 10.56
N ARG A 215 -28.03 10.27 10.13
CA ARG A 215 -29.38 10.75 9.81
C ARG A 215 -29.47 11.71 8.61
N GLN A 216 -28.39 11.88 7.86
CA GLN A 216 -28.42 12.61 6.59
C GLN A 216 -29.29 11.85 5.58
N SER A 217 -30.13 12.60 4.85
CA SER A 217 -30.89 12.05 3.73
C SER A 217 -29.98 11.91 2.52
N LEU A 218 -29.96 10.72 1.95
CA LEU A 218 -29.22 10.39 0.73
C LEU A 218 -30.21 10.10 -0.38
N ARG A 219 -29.83 10.50 -1.58
CA ARG A 219 -30.60 10.28 -2.81
C ARG A 219 -29.78 9.48 -3.79
N GLY A 220 -30.43 8.62 -4.54
CA GLY A 220 -29.82 7.81 -5.57
C GLY A 220 -30.85 7.28 -6.55
N GLN A 221 -30.40 6.43 -7.45
CA GLN A 221 -31.26 5.74 -8.39
C GLN A 221 -31.03 4.23 -8.31
N THR A 222 -32.11 3.46 -8.34
CA THR A 222 -31.98 2.00 -8.44
C THR A 222 -31.39 1.62 -9.80
N ALA A 223 -30.95 0.37 -9.94
CA ALA A 223 -30.46 -0.16 -11.24
C ALA A 223 -31.51 -0.06 -12.36
N GLU A 224 -32.79 0.07 -12.01
CA GLU A 224 -33.93 0.24 -12.92
C GLU A 224 -34.26 1.73 -13.22
N GLY A 225 -33.48 2.67 -12.65
CA GLY A 225 -33.65 4.10 -12.86
C GLY A 225 -34.68 4.78 -11.97
N GLN A 226 -35.24 4.08 -10.96
CA GLN A 226 -36.17 4.67 -10.01
C GLN A 226 -35.41 5.49 -8.96
N GLU A 227 -35.82 6.72 -8.76
CA GLU A 227 -35.28 7.58 -7.71
C GLU A 227 -35.66 7.07 -6.33
N TRP A 228 -34.75 7.20 -5.39
CA TRP A 228 -34.98 6.90 -3.99
C TRP A 228 -34.37 7.96 -3.06
N GLU A 229 -34.96 8.12 -1.91
CA GLU A 229 -34.46 8.94 -0.81
C GLU A 229 -34.57 8.14 0.48
N GLU A 230 -33.44 7.91 1.15
CA GLU A 230 -33.36 7.16 2.42
C GLU A 230 -32.38 7.85 3.37
N LYS A 231 -32.47 7.58 4.65
CA LYS A 231 -31.61 8.17 5.67
C LYS A 231 -30.50 7.21 6.08
N ALA A 232 -29.29 7.74 6.24
CA ALA A 232 -28.16 7.04 6.81
C ALA A 232 -28.34 6.94 8.34
N ASP A 233 -28.76 5.78 8.87
CA ASP A 233 -29.03 5.65 10.30
C ASP A 233 -27.77 5.66 11.14
N GLN A 234 -26.81 4.78 10.82
CA GLN A 234 -25.54 4.63 11.52
C GLN A 234 -24.40 4.60 10.50
N ILE A 235 -23.30 5.23 10.87
CA ILE A 235 -22.03 5.15 10.12
C ILE A 235 -21.06 4.36 10.98
N ARG A 236 -20.45 3.32 10.40
CA ARG A 236 -19.50 2.42 11.04
C ARG A 236 -18.20 2.41 10.27
N ILE A 237 -17.08 2.62 10.96
CA ILE A 237 -15.73 2.46 10.42
C ILE A 237 -15.18 1.14 10.98
N TYR A 238 -14.82 0.21 10.08
CA TYR A 238 -14.33 -1.10 10.47
C TYR A 238 -12.81 -1.10 10.60
N ASN A 239 -12.32 -1.70 11.69
CA ASN A 239 -10.91 -1.98 11.91
C ASN A 239 -10.77 -3.48 12.26
N GLY A 240 -10.42 -4.29 11.27
CA GLY A 240 -10.44 -5.75 11.40
C GLY A 240 -11.87 -6.30 11.56
N SER A 241 -12.11 -7.08 12.61
CA SER A 241 -13.41 -7.65 12.93
C SER A 241 -14.33 -6.70 13.71
N GLY A 242 -13.76 -5.69 14.36
CA GLY A 242 -14.50 -4.69 15.12
C GLY A 242 -14.86 -3.47 14.28
N TYR A 243 -15.80 -2.67 14.78
CA TYR A 243 -16.13 -1.38 14.20
C TYR A 243 -16.33 -0.31 15.27
N GLU A 244 -16.06 0.93 14.89
CA GLU A 244 -16.41 2.12 15.64
C GLU A 244 -17.62 2.79 14.99
N GLN A 245 -18.60 3.20 15.80
CA GLN A 245 -19.72 4.01 15.30
C GLN A 245 -19.36 5.48 15.42
N VAL A 246 -19.38 6.16 14.27
CA VAL A 246 -19.04 7.58 14.19
C VAL A 246 -20.27 8.42 13.82
N GLN A 247 -20.23 9.72 14.15
CA GLN A 247 -21.30 10.67 13.79
C GLN A 247 -21.10 11.25 12.40
N GLN A 248 -19.85 11.25 11.92
CA GLN A 248 -19.44 11.81 10.65
C GLN A 248 -18.34 10.94 10.04
N ALA A 249 -18.36 10.79 8.74
CA ALA A 249 -17.24 10.28 7.94
C ALA A 249 -16.87 11.32 6.88
N ALA A 250 -15.57 11.47 6.61
CA ALA A 250 -15.02 12.47 5.69
C ALA A 250 -14.66 11.85 4.34
N ALA A 251 -14.44 12.70 3.34
CA ALA A 251 -13.93 12.28 2.03
C ALA A 251 -12.63 11.47 2.17
N GLY A 252 -12.49 10.42 1.36
CA GLY A 252 -11.38 9.45 1.42
C GLY A 252 -11.63 8.27 2.34
N GLU A 253 -12.50 8.39 3.35
CA GLU A 253 -12.79 7.31 4.29
C GLU A 253 -13.69 6.23 3.67
N ILE A 254 -13.44 5.00 4.12
CA ILE A 254 -14.30 3.84 3.81
C ILE A 254 -15.18 3.58 5.02
N CYS A 255 -16.48 3.68 4.83
CA CYS A 255 -17.45 3.45 5.88
C CYS A 255 -18.53 2.46 5.47
N SER A 256 -19.28 1.99 6.46
CA SER A 256 -20.45 1.12 6.29
C SER A 256 -21.66 1.79 6.89
N VAL A 257 -22.71 1.92 6.11
CA VAL A 257 -23.92 2.66 6.49
C VAL A 257 -25.08 1.70 6.61
N THR A 258 -25.89 1.89 7.68
CA THR A 258 -27.19 1.22 7.84
C THR A 258 -28.33 2.17 7.47
N GLY A 259 -29.53 1.63 7.23
CA GLY A 259 -30.72 2.41 6.88
C GLY A 259 -30.97 2.54 5.38
N LEU A 260 -30.01 2.13 4.55
CA LEU A 260 -30.13 2.17 3.09
C LEU A 260 -30.57 0.80 2.57
N SER A 261 -31.77 0.72 1.98
CA SER A 261 -32.35 -0.54 1.47
C SER A 261 -32.21 -0.69 -0.05
N LYS A 262 -32.17 0.40 -0.79
CA LYS A 262 -32.26 0.43 -2.26
C LYS A 262 -30.91 0.55 -2.99
N THR A 263 -29.85 0.85 -2.24
CA THR A 263 -28.49 0.96 -2.81
C THR A 263 -28.01 -0.36 -3.43
N TYR A 264 -27.16 -0.28 -4.43
CA TYR A 264 -26.49 -1.43 -5.05
C TYR A 264 -24.98 -1.23 -5.20
N ALA A 265 -24.24 -2.33 -5.35
CA ALA A 265 -22.79 -2.25 -5.54
C ALA A 265 -22.45 -1.65 -6.90
N GLY A 266 -21.61 -0.62 -6.93
CA GLY A 266 -21.26 0.15 -8.11
C GLY A 266 -22.01 1.48 -8.24
N GLU A 267 -23.01 1.76 -7.39
CA GLU A 267 -23.76 3.01 -7.36
C GLU A 267 -22.89 4.18 -6.92
N GLY A 268 -23.01 5.32 -7.59
CA GLY A 268 -22.51 6.62 -7.16
C GLY A 268 -23.62 7.38 -6.44
N LEU A 269 -23.31 8.00 -5.32
CA LEU A 269 -24.22 8.85 -4.55
C LEU A 269 -23.66 10.27 -4.49
N GLY A 270 -24.51 11.27 -4.63
CA GLY A 270 -24.13 12.68 -4.61
C GLY A 270 -23.54 13.15 -5.95
N ALA A 271 -22.58 14.09 -5.89
CA ALA A 271 -21.92 14.69 -7.04
C ALA A 271 -20.90 13.75 -7.70
#